data_dc99b62966050144c5e469f69017ecb6
#
_entry.id   dc99b62966050144c5e469f69017ecb6
#
_cell.length_a   1.000
_cell.length_b   1.000
_cell.length_c   1.000
_cell.angle_alpha   90.00
_cell.angle_beta   90.00
_cell.angle_gamma   90.00
#
_symmetry.space_group_name_H-M   'P 1'
#
loop_
_entity.id
_entity.type
_entity.pdbx_description
1 polymer ?
#
loop_
_entity_poly.entity_id
_entity_poly.type
_entity_poly.pdbx_seq_one_letter_code
_entity_poly.pdbx_strand_id
1 'polypeptide(L)'
;MTNEVVINLTPNRVIPPKLRININGTEVFDDVIYRAKSIRHEIELQDRLSITIHKTGKTKEVVDRKEPQEVLVEEVLLNGLSQHPNKFGTFMQKDNSYVKDQIIEGNQLALNGVWKLDLPIFKQNFIPDMEGSYRDDFKDSKTACFGCSFTYGAFLEYEQTWPYLLGSHVKNYGKCGSSISSIVGTAREYIKNFNCENMLILLPHPCRLQLKDNNGAVHTLLPGRSPEVEKKS
;
A
#
# COMPACT_ATOMS: atom_id res chain seq x y z
N MET A 1 13.09 8.27 7.30
CA MET A 1 12.30 7.14 7.82
C MET A 1 12.65 5.94 6.97
N THR A 2 13.16 4.88 7.58
CA THR A 2 13.35 3.59 6.92
C THR A 2 11.98 2.92 6.76
N ASN A 3 11.79 2.23 5.65
CA ASN A 3 10.57 1.49 5.37
C ASN A 3 10.93 0.02 5.28
N GLU A 4 10.11 -0.84 5.88
CA GLU A 4 10.34 -2.28 5.88
C GLU A 4 9.54 -2.95 4.77
N VAL A 5 10.22 -3.77 3.97
CA VAL A 5 9.60 -4.72 3.04
C VAL A 5 9.73 -6.12 3.65
N VAL A 6 8.61 -6.84 3.70
CA VAL A 6 8.59 -8.25 4.11
C VAL A 6 8.03 -9.09 2.97
N ILE A 7 8.76 -10.15 2.60
CA ILE A 7 8.33 -11.11 1.56
C ILE A 7 8.17 -12.47 2.21
N ASN A 8 6.95 -12.99 2.22
CA ASN A 8 6.64 -14.32 2.73
C ASN A 8 6.56 -15.34 1.59
N LEU A 9 7.37 -16.37 1.67
CA LEU A 9 7.56 -17.39 0.65
C LEU A 9 7.30 -18.77 1.21
N THR A 10 6.58 -19.60 0.46
CA THR A 10 6.38 -21.01 0.79
C THR A 10 6.77 -21.89 -0.41
N PRO A 11 7.84 -22.72 -0.27
CA PRO A 11 8.19 -23.68 -1.28
C PRO A 11 7.30 -24.92 -1.21
N ASN A 12 6.92 -25.45 -2.36
CA ASN A 12 6.36 -26.79 -2.46
C ASN A 12 7.51 -27.82 -2.56
N ARG A 13 7.50 -28.85 -1.70
CA ARG A 13 8.69 -29.43 -1.04
C ARG A 13 9.33 -30.65 -1.68
N VAL A 14 9.15 -31.00 -2.90
CA VAL A 14 9.86 -32.20 -3.34
C VAL A 14 11.35 -31.90 -3.58
N ILE A 15 11.64 -30.81 -4.25
CA ILE A 15 13.00 -30.36 -4.50
C ILE A 15 13.11 -28.88 -4.12
N PRO A 16 14.03 -28.52 -3.22
CA PRO A 16 14.14 -27.14 -2.78
C PRO A 16 14.63 -26.23 -3.92
N PRO A 17 13.90 -25.15 -4.22
CA PRO A 17 14.29 -24.20 -5.26
C PRO A 17 15.40 -23.28 -4.78
N LYS A 18 16.28 -22.87 -5.70
CA LYS A 18 17.21 -21.76 -5.48
C LYS A 18 16.55 -20.45 -5.89
N LEU A 19 16.58 -19.47 -5.01
CA LEU A 19 16.03 -18.14 -5.24
C LEU A 19 17.12 -17.08 -5.10
N ARG A 20 17.05 -16.07 -5.98
CA ARG A 20 17.75 -14.80 -5.82
C ARG A 20 16.70 -13.70 -5.81
N ILE A 21 16.72 -12.86 -4.79
CA ILE A 21 15.73 -11.81 -4.58
C ILE A 21 16.41 -10.45 -4.55
N ASN A 22 15.90 -9.53 -5.37
CA ASN A 22 16.33 -8.15 -5.36
C ASN A 22 15.13 -7.25 -5.01
N ILE A 23 15.40 -6.25 -4.18
CA ILE A 23 14.46 -5.18 -3.86
C ILE A 23 15.11 -3.86 -4.28
N ASN A 24 14.43 -3.11 -5.16
CA ASN A 24 14.94 -1.87 -5.73
C ASN A 24 16.38 -1.98 -6.29
N GLY A 25 16.69 -3.13 -6.92
CA GLY A 25 18.00 -3.41 -7.49
C GLY A 25 19.05 -3.94 -6.49
N THR A 26 18.76 -3.93 -5.19
CA THR A 26 19.66 -4.49 -4.17
C THR A 26 19.35 -5.96 -3.96
N GLU A 27 20.36 -6.84 -4.06
CA GLU A 27 20.24 -8.25 -3.73
C GLU A 27 20.11 -8.42 -2.21
N VAL A 28 19.00 -9.03 -1.78
CA VAL A 28 18.67 -9.23 -0.37
C VAL A 28 18.68 -10.70 0.04
N PHE A 29 18.69 -11.59 -0.95
CA PHE A 29 18.72 -13.03 -0.72
C PHE A 29 19.23 -13.77 -1.96
N ASP A 30 20.15 -14.74 -1.80
CA ASP A 30 20.57 -15.70 -2.84
C ASP A 30 20.90 -17.05 -2.19
N ASP A 31 19.91 -17.93 -2.06
CA ASP A 31 20.08 -19.24 -1.44
C ASP A 31 18.94 -20.21 -1.82
N VAL A 32 19.07 -21.45 -1.36
CA VAL A 32 18.07 -22.50 -1.48
C VAL A 32 17.07 -22.40 -0.32
N ILE A 33 15.77 -22.50 -0.63
CA ILE A 33 14.74 -22.49 0.41
C ILE A 33 14.13 -23.88 0.63
N TYR A 34 14.23 -24.38 1.86
CA TYR A 34 13.74 -25.70 2.27
C TYR A 34 12.39 -25.69 2.97
N ARG A 35 11.96 -24.52 3.45
CA ARG A 35 10.72 -24.29 4.22
C ARG A 35 10.22 -22.88 4.01
N ALA A 36 9.01 -22.61 4.49
CA ALA A 36 8.47 -21.26 4.50
C ALA A 36 9.47 -20.27 5.12
N LYS A 37 9.65 -19.14 4.48
CA LYS A 37 10.64 -18.12 4.85
C LYS A 37 10.08 -16.72 4.69
N SER A 38 10.31 -15.89 5.68
CA SER A 38 10.09 -14.45 5.62
C SER A 38 11.43 -13.76 5.41
N ILE A 39 11.51 -12.92 4.39
CA ILE A 39 12.66 -12.08 4.09
C ILE A 39 12.27 -10.66 4.42
N ARG A 40 13.05 -10.00 5.30
CA ARG A 40 12.84 -8.63 5.74
C ARG A 40 13.99 -7.77 5.27
N HIS A 41 13.67 -6.61 4.74
CA HIS A 41 14.67 -5.66 4.28
C HIS A 41 14.19 -4.23 4.47
N GLU A 42 15.06 -3.39 5.00
CA GLU A 42 14.82 -1.96 5.10
C GLU A 42 15.19 -1.27 3.80
N ILE A 43 14.31 -0.41 3.33
CA ILE A 43 14.52 0.35 2.09
C ILE A 43 14.35 1.85 2.34
N GLU A 44 15.05 2.63 1.54
CA GLU A 44 14.67 4.02 1.30
C GLU A 44 13.52 4.05 0.28
N LEU A 45 12.45 4.79 0.60
CA LEU A 45 11.32 4.93 -0.32
C LEU A 45 11.76 5.71 -1.57
N GLN A 46 11.77 4.99 -2.67
CA GLN A 46 11.86 5.53 -4.02
C GLN A 46 10.44 5.76 -4.58
N ASP A 47 10.34 6.26 -5.81
CA ASP A 47 9.04 6.46 -6.47
C ASP A 47 8.38 5.13 -6.90
N ARG A 48 9.11 4.04 -6.83
CA ARG A 48 8.65 2.68 -7.16
C ARG A 48 9.21 1.66 -6.17
N LEU A 49 8.40 0.65 -5.86
CA LEU A 49 8.84 -0.58 -5.24
C LEU A 49 8.99 -1.62 -6.35
N SER A 50 10.22 -2.03 -6.62
CA SER A 50 10.52 -3.09 -7.57
C SER A 50 11.09 -4.30 -6.85
N ILE A 51 10.38 -5.41 -6.92
CA ILE A 51 10.83 -6.69 -6.37
C ILE A 51 10.98 -7.67 -7.51
N THR A 52 12.14 -8.31 -7.59
CA THR A 52 12.38 -9.39 -8.55
C THR A 52 12.83 -10.65 -7.82
N ILE A 53 12.20 -11.79 -8.14
CA ILE A 53 12.56 -13.10 -7.61
C ILE A 53 12.95 -13.99 -8.79
N HIS A 54 14.25 -14.30 -8.87
CA HIS A 54 14.77 -15.26 -9.82
C HIS A 54 14.71 -16.65 -9.22
N LYS A 55 13.95 -17.54 -9.83
CA LYS A 55 13.88 -18.94 -9.44
C LYS A 55 14.65 -19.80 -10.43
N THR A 56 15.51 -20.66 -9.90
CA THR A 56 16.34 -21.60 -10.66
C THR A 56 16.35 -22.98 -10.01
N GLY A 57 17.00 -23.96 -10.68
CA GLY A 57 17.20 -25.30 -10.12
C GLY A 57 16.19 -26.33 -10.58
N LYS A 58 15.17 -25.97 -11.36
CA LYS A 58 14.29 -26.98 -11.98
C LYS A 58 14.97 -27.56 -13.20
N THR A 59 15.41 -28.81 -13.10
CA THR A 59 16.10 -29.55 -14.18
C THR A 59 15.08 -30.29 -15.04
N LYS A 60 15.54 -30.78 -16.21
CA LYS A 60 14.73 -31.63 -17.09
C LYS A 60 14.20 -32.86 -16.38
N GLU A 61 15.05 -33.52 -15.59
CA GLU A 61 14.68 -34.73 -14.84
C GLU A 61 13.55 -34.46 -13.85
N VAL A 62 13.55 -33.29 -13.20
CA VAL A 62 12.47 -32.85 -12.29
C VAL A 62 11.17 -32.63 -13.04
N VAL A 63 11.25 -32.07 -14.25
CA VAL A 63 10.07 -31.88 -15.12
C VAL A 63 9.52 -33.20 -15.59
N ASP A 64 10.40 -34.12 -16.08
CA ASP A 64 10.01 -35.43 -16.62
C ASP A 64 9.38 -36.33 -15.53
N ARG A 65 9.85 -36.22 -14.28
CA ARG A 65 9.28 -36.93 -13.12
C ARG A 65 8.00 -36.30 -12.60
N LYS A 66 7.58 -35.14 -13.14
CA LYS A 66 6.44 -34.34 -12.66
C LYS A 66 6.56 -33.96 -11.17
N GLU A 67 7.78 -33.86 -10.68
CA GLU A 67 8.02 -33.49 -9.31
C GLU A 67 7.77 -31.98 -9.10
N PRO A 68 6.95 -31.60 -8.13
CA PRO A 68 6.70 -30.19 -7.87
C PRO A 68 7.95 -29.51 -7.32
N GLN A 69 8.35 -28.45 -7.97
CA GLN A 69 9.33 -27.51 -7.48
C GLN A 69 8.80 -26.10 -7.67
N GLU A 70 7.91 -25.71 -6.80
CA GLU A 70 7.19 -24.44 -6.89
C GLU A 70 7.49 -23.55 -5.71
N VAL A 71 7.31 -22.27 -5.89
CA VAL A 71 7.35 -21.28 -4.82
C VAL A 71 6.10 -20.42 -4.93
N LEU A 72 5.41 -20.29 -3.82
CA LEU A 72 4.32 -19.35 -3.67
C LEU A 72 4.85 -18.09 -2.98
N VAL A 73 4.64 -16.94 -3.58
CA VAL A 73 4.80 -15.64 -2.92
C VAL A 73 3.49 -15.36 -2.19
N GLU A 74 3.41 -15.76 -0.94
CA GLU A 74 2.17 -15.66 -0.17
C GLU A 74 1.79 -14.21 0.05
N GLU A 75 2.77 -13.42 0.42
CA GLU A 75 2.54 -12.03 0.80
C GLU A 75 3.77 -11.17 0.55
N VAL A 76 3.52 -9.94 0.17
CA VAL A 76 4.50 -8.86 0.17
C VAL A 76 3.92 -7.73 1.00
N LEU A 77 4.61 -7.34 2.06
CA LEU A 77 4.21 -6.24 2.92
C LEU A 77 5.17 -5.07 2.74
N LEU A 78 4.63 -3.86 2.65
CA LEU A 78 5.36 -2.61 2.78
C LEU A 78 4.85 -1.90 4.03
N ASN A 79 5.69 -1.77 5.04
CA ASN A 79 5.30 -1.20 6.35
C ASN A 79 4.05 -1.89 6.96
N GLY A 80 3.96 -3.21 6.81
CA GLY A 80 2.83 -4.01 7.29
C GLY A 80 1.58 -3.99 6.40
N LEU A 81 1.57 -3.25 5.28
CA LEU A 81 0.44 -3.21 4.34
C LEU A 81 0.67 -4.16 3.17
N SER A 82 -0.30 -5.05 2.91
CA SER A 82 -0.22 -6.01 1.81
C SER A 82 -0.20 -5.34 0.45
N GLN A 83 0.73 -5.76 -0.40
CA GLN A 83 0.90 -5.30 -1.78
C GLN A 83 0.26 -6.24 -2.81
N HIS A 84 -0.57 -7.19 -2.35
CA HIS A 84 -1.35 -8.10 -3.19
C HIS A 84 -0.57 -8.78 -4.32
N PRO A 85 0.43 -9.62 -4.03
CA PRO A 85 1.29 -10.25 -5.04
C PRO A 85 0.51 -11.11 -6.03
N ASN A 86 -0.64 -11.65 -5.65
CA ASN A 86 -1.54 -12.42 -6.51
C ASN A 86 -2.24 -11.59 -7.60
N LYS A 87 -2.35 -10.27 -7.42
CA LYS A 87 -2.99 -9.35 -8.38
C LYS A 87 -1.97 -8.62 -9.25
N PHE A 88 -0.83 -8.25 -8.68
CA PHE A 88 0.14 -7.35 -9.30
C PHE A 88 1.46 -8.04 -9.64
N GLY A 89 1.66 -9.26 -9.15
CA GLY A 89 2.82 -10.05 -9.49
C GLY A 89 2.71 -10.65 -10.90
N THR A 90 3.82 -10.65 -11.63
CA THR A 90 3.92 -11.30 -12.94
C THR A 90 5.11 -12.25 -12.93
N PHE A 91 4.90 -13.46 -13.41
CA PHE A 91 5.95 -14.46 -13.55
C PHE A 91 6.31 -14.61 -15.03
N MET A 92 7.53 -14.25 -15.38
CA MET A 92 8.10 -14.50 -16.70
C MET A 92 8.88 -15.80 -16.67
N GLN A 93 8.29 -16.85 -17.21
CA GLN A 93 8.91 -18.13 -17.38
C GLN A 93 9.97 -18.01 -18.47
N LYS A 94 11.22 -18.39 -18.18
CA LYS A 94 12.26 -18.51 -19.19
C LYS A 94 12.20 -19.88 -19.85
N ASP A 95 12.29 -19.87 -21.17
CA ASP A 95 12.42 -21.08 -21.96
C ASP A 95 13.68 -21.84 -21.55
N ASN A 96 13.49 -23.06 -21.12
CA ASN A 96 14.54 -24.05 -20.88
C ASN A 96 14.43 -25.16 -21.92
N SER A 97 14.31 -24.89 -23.19
CA SER A 97 14.12 -25.87 -24.27
C SER A 97 12.86 -26.73 -24.17
N TYR A 98 12.04 -26.60 -23.11
CA TYR A 98 10.88 -27.44 -22.82
C TYR A 98 9.55 -26.69 -22.78
N VAL A 99 9.58 -25.39 -22.54
CA VAL A 99 8.38 -24.56 -22.41
C VAL A 99 8.69 -23.18 -23.02
N LYS A 100 7.81 -22.71 -23.89
CA LYS A 100 7.93 -21.38 -24.52
C LYS A 100 7.90 -20.29 -23.46
N ASP A 101 8.59 -19.19 -23.71
CA ASP A 101 8.50 -17.97 -22.89
C ASP A 101 7.03 -17.59 -22.70
N GLN A 102 6.61 -17.56 -21.46
CA GLN A 102 5.24 -17.26 -21.10
C GLN A 102 5.21 -16.29 -19.92
N ILE A 103 4.33 -15.32 -19.99
CA ILE A 103 4.04 -14.42 -18.86
C ILE A 103 2.78 -14.94 -18.20
N ILE A 104 2.88 -15.20 -16.89
CA ILE A 104 1.78 -15.67 -16.06
C ILE A 104 1.54 -14.62 -14.98
N GLU A 105 0.33 -14.10 -14.91
CA GLU A 105 -0.07 -13.23 -13.79
C GLU A 105 -0.28 -14.08 -12.53
N GLY A 106 0.16 -13.55 -11.40
CA GLY A 106 -0.04 -14.18 -10.10
C GLY A 106 1.22 -14.29 -9.26
N ASN A 107 1.14 -15.11 -8.25
CA ASN A 107 2.13 -15.26 -7.19
C ASN A 107 2.81 -16.64 -7.14
N GLN A 108 2.58 -17.50 -8.12
CA GLN A 108 3.13 -18.85 -8.17
C GLN A 108 4.29 -18.95 -9.17
N LEU A 109 5.44 -19.40 -8.70
CA LEU A 109 6.64 -19.63 -9.50
C LEU A 109 6.79 -21.13 -9.75
N ALA A 110 6.11 -21.65 -10.77
CA ALA A 110 6.06 -23.09 -11.07
C ALA A 110 7.32 -23.63 -11.76
N LEU A 111 7.97 -22.81 -12.59
CA LEU A 111 9.16 -23.17 -13.37
C LEU A 111 10.34 -22.27 -13.07
N ASN A 112 11.46 -22.44 -13.78
CA ASN A 112 12.55 -21.46 -13.73
C ASN A 112 12.09 -20.18 -14.42
N GLY A 113 12.46 -19.05 -13.86
CA GLY A 113 12.05 -17.76 -14.40
C GLY A 113 12.22 -16.62 -13.44
N VAL A 114 11.60 -15.51 -13.75
CA VAL A 114 11.66 -14.28 -12.97
C VAL A 114 10.25 -13.82 -12.63
N TRP A 115 9.94 -13.79 -11.36
CA TRP A 115 8.76 -13.13 -10.85
C TRP A 115 9.07 -11.65 -10.55
N LYS A 116 8.15 -10.77 -10.91
CA LYS A 116 8.28 -9.33 -10.71
C LYS A 116 7.03 -8.76 -10.07
N LEU A 117 7.25 -7.87 -9.13
CA LEU A 117 6.27 -6.96 -8.60
C LEU A 117 6.84 -5.54 -8.76
N ASP A 118 6.20 -4.73 -9.56
CA ASP A 118 6.64 -3.36 -9.83
C ASP A 118 5.48 -2.41 -9.61
N LEU A 119 5.46 -1.79 -8.43
CA LEU A 119 4.39 -0.91 -8.00
C LEU A 119 4.89 0.53 -7.94
N PRO A 120 4.15 1.49 -8.51
CA PRO A 120 4.39 2.88 -8.21
C PRO A 120 4.14 3.07 -6.71
N ILE A 121 5.15 3.45 -5.97
CA ILE A 121 4.96 4.01 -4.65
C ILE A 121 4.54 5.44 -4.90
N PHE A 122 3.24 5.67 -4.86
CA PHE A 122 2.82 7.03 -4.68
C PHE A 122 3.44 7.49 -3.36
N LYS A 123 4.46 8.33 -3.44
CA LYS A 123 4.77 9.20 -2.31
C LYS A 123 3.46 9.92 -2.07
N GLN A 124 2.63 9.33 -1.21
CA GLN A 124 1.51 10.04 -0.69
C GLN A 124 2.14 11.21 0.04
N ASN A 125 2.30 12.31 -0.67
CA ASN A 125 2.43 13.58 -0.04
C ASN A 125 1.12 13.69 0.72
N PHE A 126 1.15 13.21 1.98
CA PHE A 126 0.07 13.49 2.90
C PHE A 126 0.00 15.00 2.90
N ILE A 127 -1.02 15.53 2.25
CA ILE A 127 -1.27 16.95 2.20
C ILE A 127 -2.05 17.20 3.50
N PRO A 128 -1.38 17.63 4.57
CA PRO A 128 -2.08 17.98 5.78
C PRO A 128 -2.96 19.16 5.44
N ASP A 129 -4.21 19.06 5.73
CA ASP A 129 -5.17 20.11 5.55
C ASP A 129 -5.68 20.51 6.93
N MET A 130 -4.92 21.39 7.57
CA MET A 130 -5.21 21.89 8.90
C MET A 130 -6.23 23.04 8.87
N GLU A 131 -6.59 23.54 7.69
CA GLU A 131 -7.50 24.68 7.55
C GLU A 131 -8.99 24.33 7.73
N GLY A 132 -9.31 23.08 7.96
CA GLY A 132 -10.70 22.62 7.97
C GLY A 132 -11.28 22.31 9.35
N SER A 133 -10.69 22.79 10.43
CA SER A 133 -11.31 22.54 11.73
C SER A 133 -12.59 23.34 11.89
N TYR A 134 -13.64 22.68 12.29
CA TYR A 134 -14.97 23.28 12.43
C TYR A 134 -15.03 24.42 13.47
N ARG A 135 -14.08 24.50 14.41
CA ARG A 135 -13.85 25.61 15.33
C ARG A 135 -12.44 25.56 15.91
N ASP A 136 -11.76 26.69 15.87
CA ASP A 136 -10.43 26.89 16.48
C ASP A 136 -10.46 27.04 18.01
N ASP A 137 -11.64 27.01 18.63
CA ASP A 137 -11.84 27.38 20.02
C ASP A 137 -11.30 26.36 21.05
N PHE A 138 -10.93 25.16 20.61
CA PHE A 138 -10.50 24.07 21.49
C PHE A 138 -9.01 23.72 21.33
N LYS A 139 -8.14 24.74 21.44
CA LYS A 139 -6.68 24.56 21.33
C LYS A 139 -6.11 23.53 22.29
N ASP A 140 -6.74 23.35 23.44
CA ASP A 140 -6.29 22.45 24.50
C ASP A 140 -7.05 21.11 24.54
N SER A 141 -7.80 20.79 23.49
CA SER A 141 -8.52 19.52 23.45
C SER A 141 -7.57 18.34 23.37
N LYS A 142 -7.74 17.41 24.30
CA LYS A 142 -7.00 16.14 24.35
C LYS A 142 -7.57 15.08 23.39
N THR A 143 -8.73 15.35 22.80
CA THR A 143 -9.42 14.46 21.87
C THR A 143 -9.64 15.15 20.54
N ALA A 144 -9.22 14.50 19.45
CA ALA A 144 -9.38 15.01 18.11
C ALA A 144 -10.04 13.97 17.18
N CYS A 145 -10.97 14.42 16.35
CA CYS A 145 -11.68 13.61 15.38
C CYS A 145 -11.28 14.01 13.96
N PHE A 146 -10.93 13.03 13.14
CA PHE A 146 -10.52 13.23 11.76
C PHE A 146 -11.42 12.44 10.82
N GLY A 147 -11.75 13.01 9.67
CA GLY A 147 -12.59 12.32 8.71
C GLY A 147 -13.00 13.18 7.52
N CYS A 148 -13.98 12.67 6.78
CA CYS A 148 -14.55 13.34 5.62
C CYS A 148 -15.81 14.17 5.98
N SER A 149 -16.71 14.35 5.01
CA SER A 149 -17.96 15.08 5.18
C SER A 149 -18.85 14.60 6.34
N PHE A 150 -18.79 13.31 6.67
CA PHE A 150 -19.53 12.76 7.82
C PHE A 150 -18.97 13.24 9.16
N THR A 151 -17.64 13.35 9.26
CA THR A 151 -16.98 13.91 10.46
C THR A 151 -17.16 15.43 10.52
N TYR A 152 -17.07 16.08 9.37
CA TYR A 152 -17.35 17.52 9.25
C TYR A 152 -18.78 17.85 9.69
N GLY A 153 -19.73 16.94 9.44
CA GLY A 153 -21.16 17.17 9.70
C GLY A 153 -21.82 17.95 8.58
N ALA A 154 -21.52 17.61 7.31
CA ALA A 154 -22.16 18.25 6.17
C ALA A 154 -23.68 18.15 6.28
N PHE A 155 -24.35 19.31 6.18
CA PHE A 155 -25.81 19.48 6.33
C PHE A 155 -26.35 19.32 7.77
N LEU A 156 -25.48 19.29 8.78
CA LEU A 156 -25.86 19.24 10.19
C LEU A 156 -25.39 20.51 10.90
N GLU A 157 -26.12 20.88 11.95
CA GLU A 157 -25.60 21.84 12.92
C GLU A 157 -24.46 21.18 13.69
N TYR A 158 -23.52 21.98 14.21
CA TYR A 158 -22.33 21.47 14.89
C TYR A 158 -22.68 20.51 16.04
N GLU A 159 -23.71 20.85 16.82
CA GLU A 159 -24.19 20.09 17.97
C GLU A 159 -24.79 18.72 17.61
N GLN A 160 -25.11 18.52 16.33
CA GLN A 160 -25.63 17.27 15.78
C GLN A 160 -24.53 16.36 15.22
N THR A 161 -23.30 16.85 15.15
CA THR A 161 -22.19 16.08 14.61
C THR A 161 -21.71 15.02 15.61
N TRP A 162 -21.30 13.86 15.10
CA TRP A 162 -20.82 12.80 15.98
C TRP A 162 -19.57 13.21 16.82
N PRO A 163 -18.62 14.06 16.36
CA PRO A 163 -17.57 14.56 17.23
C PRO A 163 -18.09 15.36 18.43
N TYR A 164 -19.09 16.21 18.21
CA TYR A 164 -19.70 16.98 19.30
C TYR A 164 -20.41 16.09 20.31
N LEU A 165 -21.08 15.03 19.84
CA LEU A 165 -21.78 14.08 20.72
C LEU A 165 -20.83 13.24 21.60
N LEU A 166 -19.54 13.20 21.29
CA LEU A 166 -18.51 12.61 22.17
C LEU A 166 -18.13 13.55 23.32
N GLY A 167 -18.35 14.83 23.16
CA GLY A 167 -18.08 15.84 24.19
C GLY A 167 -17.82 17.23 23.59
N SER A 168 -18.24 18.26 24.30
CA SER A 168 -18.13 19.65 23.86
C SER A 168 -16.69 20.16 23.64
N HIS A 169 -15.69 19.42 24.10
CA HIS A 169 -14.27 19.78 24.01
C HIS A 169 -13.52 18.94 22.95
N VAL A 170 -14.22 18.25 22.10
CA VAL A 170 -13.61 17.42 21.04
C VAL A 170 -13.28 18.28 19.84
N LYS A 171 -12.05 18.23 19.36
CA LYS A 171 -11.62 18.95 18.16
C LYS A 171 -12.03 18.20 16.90
N ASN A 172 -12.74 18.86 16.00
CA ASN A 172 -13.23 18.25 14.77
C ASN A 172 -12.43 18.73 13.54
N TYR A 173 -11.59 17.85 13.01
CA TYR A 173 -10.84 18.02 11.76
C TYR A 173 -11.49 17.28 10.58
N GLY A 174 -12.79 17.15 10.60
CA GLY A 174 -13.54 16.68 9.43
C GLY A 174 -13.48 17.70 8.31
N LYS A 175 -13.30 17.24 7.07
CA LYS A 175 -13.37 18.09 5.88
C LYS A 175 -14.09 17.39 4.74
N CYS A 176 -15.05 18.10 4.14
CA CYS A 176 -15.81 17.58 2.99
C CYS A 176 -14.85 17.22 1.84
N GLY A 177 -15.05 16.04 1.23
CA GLY A 177 -14.24 15.59 0.11
C GLY A 177 -12.89 14.98 0.47
N SER A 178 -12.49 14.96 1.74
CA SER A 178 -11.18 14.39 2.13
C SER A 178 -11.03 12.93 1.73
N SER A 179 -9.85 12.59 1.24
CA SER A 179 -9.39 11.22 0.99
C SER A 179 -8.78 10.61 2.25
N ILE A 180 -8.57 9.30 2.23
CA ILE A 180 -7.85 8.61 3.32
C ILE A 180 -6.46 9.23 3.54
N SER A 181 -5.72 9.53 2.48
CA SER A 181 -4.39 10.14 2.57
C SER A 181 -4.40 11.51 3.22
N SER A 182 -5.36 12.35 2.89
CA SER A 182 -5.52 13.67 3.52
C SER A 182 -5.86 13.54 5.01
N ILE A 183 -6.81 12.68 5.35
CA ILE A 183 -7.22 12.45 6.74
C ILE A 183 -6.05 11.96 7.58
N VAL A 184 -5.32 10.94 7.11
CA VAL A 184 -4.15 10.40 7.82
C VAL A 184 -3.02 11.42 7.89
N GLY A 185 -2.81 12.22 6.84
CA GLY A 185 -1.82 13.29 6.82
C GLY A 185 -2.11 14.35 7.87
N THR A 186 -3.36 14.82 7.94
CA THR A 186 -3.81 15.79 8.94
C THR A 186 -3.66 15.24 10.37
N ALA A 187 -4.05 13.97 10.58
CA ALA A 187 -3.91 13.32 11.89
C ALA A 187 -2.43 13.21 12.32
N ARG A 188 -1.52 12.84 11.40
CA ARG A 188 -0.07 12.77 11.66
C ARG A 188 0.52 14.15 12.00
N GLU A 189 0.11 15.17 11.27
CA GLU A 189 0.59 16.54 11.54
C GLU A 189 0.07 17.04 12.88
N TYR A 190 -1.17 16.70 13.22
CA TYR A 190 -1.73 17.03 14.52
C TYR A 190 -0.93 16.42 15.67
N ILE A 191 -0.58 15.12 15.61
CA ILE A 191 0.21 14.44 16.66
C ILE A 191 1.57 15.13 16.87
N LYS A 192 2.19 15.63 15.81
CA LYS A 192 3.50 16.31 15.93
C LYS A 192 3.44 17.65 16.66
N ASN A 193 2.32 18.34 16.52
CA ASN A 193 2.18 19.73 16.96
C ASN A 193 1.36 19.88 18.24
N PHE A 194 0.57 18.86 18.61
CA PHE A 194 -0.35 18.94 19.74
C PHE A 194 -0.26 17.68 20.61
N ASN A 195 -0.47 17.86 21.91
CA ASN A 195 -0.56 16.74 22.84
C ASN A 195 -1.97 16.16 22.79
N CYS A 196 -2.12 15.05 22.03
CA CYS A 196 -3.39 14.36 21.82
C CYS A 196 -3.42 13.06 22.64
N GLU A 197 -4.40 12.93 23.53
CA GLU A 197 -4.60 11.68 24.30
C GLU A 197 -5.48 10.67 23.53
N ASN A 198 -6.49 11.18 22.83
CA ASN A 198 -7.44 10.36 22.09
C ASN A 198 -7.57 10.84 20.64
N MET A 199 -7.44 9.92 19.72
CA MET A 199 -7.61 10.17 18.30
C MET A 199 -8.65 9.24 17.70
N LEU A 200 -9.67 9.81 17.08
CA LEU A 200 -10.72 9.07 16.40
C LEU A 200 -10.67 9.40 14.90
N ILE A 201 -10.57 8.38 14.08
CA ILE A 201 -10.47 8.54 12.64
C ILE A 201 -11.62 7.80 11.98
N LEU A 202 -12.48 8.53 11.26
CA LEU A 202 -13.51 7.96 10.40
C LEU A 202 -13.02 8.02 8.96
N LEU A 203 -12.62 6.85 8.44
CA LEU A 203 -12.13 6.74 7.07
C LEU A 203 -13.29 6.74 6.07
N PRO A 204 -13.18 7.48 4.97
CA PRO A 204 -14.15 7.43 3.88
C PRO A 204 -14.00 6.14 3.08
N HIS A 205 -14.87 5.95 2.10
CA HIS A 205 -14.74 4.85 1.14
C HIS A 205 -13.35 4.88 0.47
N PRO A 206 -12.66 3.72 0.36
CA PRO A 206 -11.26 3.64 -0.10
C PRO A 206 -11.02 4.13 -1.53
N CYS A 207 -12.07 4.24 -2.34
CA CYS A 207 -11.96 4.72 -3.71
C CYS A 207 -11.86 6.25 -3.86
N ARG A 208 -11.82 7.01 -2.76
CA ARG A 208 -11.52 8.44 -2.84
C ARG A 208 -10.03 8.66 -2.93
N LEU A 209 -9.57 9.09 -4.10
CA LEU A 209 -8.18 9.44 -4.34
C LEU A 209 -8.05 10.97 -4.44
N GLN A 210 -6.99 11.50 -3.88
CA GLN A 210 -6.58 12.88 -4.14
C GLN A 210 -5.27 12.86 -4.92
N LEU A 211 -5.26 13.60 -6.01
CA LEU A 211 -4.09 13.80 -6.85
C LEU A 211 -3.69 15.27 -6.77
N LYS A 212 -2.40 15.51 -6.65
CA LYS A 212 -1.83 16.84 -6.78
C LYS A 212 -1.28 16.98 -8.19
N ASP A 213 -1.72 17.98 -8.93
CA ASP A 213 -1.18 18.26 -10.24
C ASP A 213 0.18 18.97 -10.17
N ASN A 214 0.80 19.19 -11.32
CA ASN A 214 2.10 19.84 -11.42
C ASN A 214 2.10 21.30 -10.94
N ASN A 215 0.93 21.93 -10.84
CA ASN A 215 0.75 23.29 -10.36
C ASN A 215 0.45 23.32 -8.83
N GLY A 216 0.37 22.15 -8.22
CA GLY A 216 0.09 22.02 -6.80
C GLY A 216 -1.40 21.98 -6.46
N ALA A 217 -2.31 22.07 -7.42
CA ALA A 217 -3.75 21.94 -7.17
C ALA A 217 -4.13 20.50 -6.81
N VAL A 218 -5.05 20.36 -5.84
CA VAL A 218 -5.50 19.06 -5.34
C VAL A 218 -6.84 18.72 -5.97
N HIS A 219 -6.90 17.59 -6.66
CA HIS A 219 -8.08 17.05 -7.31
C HIS A 219 -8.57 15.81 -6.58
N THR A 220 -9.85 15.74 -6.24
CA THR A 220 -10.45 14.54 -5.65
C THR A 220 -11.12 13.72 -6.73
N LEU A 221 -10.66 12.48 -6.91
CA LEU A 221 -11.31 11.50 -7.78
C LEU A 221 -12.36 10.72 -6.99
N LEU A 222 -13.58 10.68 -7.48
CA LEU A 222 -14.69 9.90 -6.93
C LEU A 222 -14.96 8.68 -7.84
N PRO A 223 -15.28 7.51 -7.24
CA PRO A 223 -15.66 6.34 -8.04
C PRO A 223 -16.89 6.64 -8.89
N GLY A 224 -16.86 6.21 -10.16
CA GLY A 224 -18.00 6.33 -11.08
C GLY A 224 -18.25 7.71 -11.68
N ARG A 225 -17.42 8.71 -11.37
CA ARG A 225 -17.39 9.97 -12.12
C ARG A 225 -16.15 10.00 -13.00
N SER A 226 -16.35 10.03 -14.32
CA SER A 226 -15.29 10.47 -15.23
C SER A 226 -14.85 11.86 -14.77
N PRO A 227 -13.55 12.19 -14.86
CA PRO A 227 -13.10 13.56 -14.69
C PRO A 227 -13.67 14.36 -15.88
N GLU A 228 -14.91 14.82 -15.76
CA GLU A 228 -15.37 15.90 -16.59
C GLU A 228 -14.53 17.10 -16.17
N VAL A 229 -13.61 17.43 -17.04
CA VAL A 229 -12.89 18.69 -16.97
C VAL A 229 -14.00 19.75 -17.02
N GLU A 230 -14.34 20.32 -15.86
CA GLU A 230 -15.11 21.54 -15.84
C GLU A 230 -14.30 22.58 -16.62
N LYS A 231 -14.60 22.70 -17.91
CA LYS A 231 -14.22 23.85 -18.68
C LYS A 231 -14.95 25.02 -18.05
N LYS A 232 -14.27 25.76 -17.20
CA LYS A 232 -14.72 27.08 -16.80
C LYS A 232 -14.79 27.90 -18.07
N SER A 233 -16.02 28.12 -18.55
CA SER A 233 -16.36 29.17 -19.48
C SER A 233 -16.22 30.54 -18.80
#